data_096e2bdaab622930599123818538cf19
#
_entry.id   096e2bdaab622930599123818538cf19
#
_cell.length_a   1.000
_cell.length_b   1.000
_cell.length_c   1.000
_cell.angle_alpha   90.00
_cell.angle_beta   90.00
_cell.angle_gamma   90.00
#
_symmetry.space_group_name_H-M   'P 1'
#
loop_
_entity.id
_entity.type
_entity.pdbx_description
1 polymer ?
#
loop_
_entity_poly.entity_id
_entity_poly.type
_entity_poly.pdbx_seq_one_letter_code
_entity_poly.pdbx_strand_id
1 'polypeptide(L)'
;MYDMGRATRNGLGDSMTDEQRRKLLDEVAEQRWKEAETEEARIRFGTPEKLPGNANAVQKEFFDYYRNPLRGYHPRYQGIRFTSQAALMNFYPFAMIKEISPRPVLFIAGEHAHSRYFSEDAYQEA
;
A
#
# COMPACT_ATOMS: atom_id res chain seq x y z
N MET A 1 -12.15 -2.26 -2.20
CA MET A 1 -11.05 -2.74 -3.07
C MET A 1 -9.85 -1.83 -2.87
N TYR A 2 -8.63 -2.30 -3.02
CA TYR A 2 -7.43 -1.50 -2.80
C TYR A 2 -6.36 -1.85 -3.84
N ASP A 3 -5.94 -0.88 -4.64
CA ASP A 3 -4.86 -1.06 -5.60
C ASP A 3 -3.50 -0.80 -4.92
N MET A 4 -2.87 -1.87 -4.45
CA MET A 4 -1.57 -1.81 -3.79
C MET A 4 -0.46 -1.33 -4.73
N GLY A 5 -0.54 -1.66 -6.01
CA GLY A 5 0.44 -1.21 -7.01
C GLY A 5 0.37 0.30 -7.20
N ARG A 6 -0.81 0.82 -7.48
CA ARG A 6 -1.05 2.26 -7.63
C ARG A 6 -0.72 3.02 -6.34
N ALA A 7 -1.19 2.53 -5.18
CA ALA A 7 -0.91 3.16 -3.91
C ALA A 7 0.59 3.21 -3.56
N THR A 8 1.34 2.17 -3.93
CA THR A 8 2.79 2.15 -3.71
C THR A 8 3.53 3.02 -4.71
N ARG A 9 3.10 3.03 -5.97
CA ARG A 9 3.73 3.77 -7.07
C ARG A 9 3.46 5.27 -7.01
N ASN A 10 2.21 5.64 -6.72
CA ASN A 10 1.74 7.02 -6.83
C ASN A 10 1.47 7.65 -5.46
N GLY A 11 1.57 6.91 -4.37
CA GLY A 11 1.07 7.35 -3.07
C GLY A 11 -0.47 7.32 -2.99
N LEU A 12 -0.99 7.50 -1.79
CA LEU A 12 -2.43 7.63 -1.60
C LEU A 12 -2.94 8.93 -2.24
N GLY A 13 -4.03 8.84 -3.00
CA GLY A 13 -4.57 9.97 -3.75
C GLY A 13 -3.66 10.44 -4.89
N ASP A 14 -2.79 9.54 -5.41
CA ASP A 14 -1.84 9.83 -6.49
C ASP A 14 -0.94 11.06 -6.22
N SER A 15 -0.55 11.24 -4.96
CA SER A 15 0.15 12.43 -4.48
C SER A 15 1.69 12.36 -4.61
N MET A 16 2.26 11.21 -4.97
CA MET A 16 3.71 11.02 -5.07
C MET A 16 4.26 11.63 -6.37
N THR A 17 5.26 12.48 -6.24
CA THR A 17 5.97 13.06 -7.40
C THR A 17 6.94 12.04 -8.04
N ASP A 18 7.34 12.30 -9.29
CA ASP A 18 8.34 11.49 -9.99
C ASP A 18 9.70 11.49 -9.29
N GLU A 19 10.07 12.60 -8.65
CA GLU A 19 11.29 12.71 -7.87
C GLU A 19 11.22 11.81 -6.62
N GLN A 20 10.12 11.84 -5.89
CA GLN A 20 9.90 10.99 -4.72
C GLN A 20 9.90 9.51 -5.10
N ARG A 21 9.32 9.17 -6.24
CA ARG A 21 9.32 7.80 -6.78
C ARG A 21 10.72 7.33 -7.13
N ARG A 22 11.49 8.15 -7.85
CA ARG A 22 12.90 7.84 -8.18
C ARG A 22 13.71 7.62 -6.92
N LYS A 23 13.63 8.53 -5.97
CA LYS A 23 14.33 8.40 -4.69
C LYS A 23 13.99 7.10 -3.97
N LEU A 24 12.71 6.72 -3.94
CA LEU A 24 12.30 5.45 -3.32
C LEU A 24 12.89 4.23 -4.05
N LEU A 25 12.95 4.27 -5.39
CA LEU A 25 13.55 3.18 -6.18
C LEU A 25 15.06 3.09 -5.97
N ASP A 26 15.76 4.23 -5.85
CA ASP A 26 17.18 4.28 -5.54
C ASP A 26 17.45 3.68 -4.14
N GLU A 27 16.68 4.08 -3.13
CA GLU A 27 16.76 3.49 -1.79
C GLU A 27 16.50 1.97 -1.78
N VAL A 28 15.56 1.50 -2.61
CA VAL A 28 15.28 0.07 -2.76
C VAL A 28 16.46 -0.66 -3.42
N ALA A 29 17.07 -0.06 -4.44
CA ALA A 29 18.23 -0.63 -5.12
C ALA A 29 19.43 -0.73 -4.17
N GLU A 30 19.75 0.32 -3.43
CA GLU A 30 20.80 0.33 -2.42
C GLU A 30 20.57 -0.73 -1.35
N GLN A 31 19.33 -0.82 -0.85
CA GLN A 31 18.98 -1.82 0.16
C GLN A 31 19.13 -3.25 -0.37
N ARG A 32 18.82 -3.52 -1.64
CA ARG A 32 19.00 -4.85 -2.25
C ARG A 32 20.47 -5.26 -2.28
N TRP A 33 21.36 -4.33 -2.63
CA TRP A 33 22.81 -4.58 -2.57
C TRP A 33 23.27 -4.88 -1.16
N LYS A 34 22.82 -4.06 -0.18
CA LYS A 34 23.15 -4.28 1.22
C LYS A 34 22.65 -5.64 1.73
N GLU A 35 21.42 -6.03 1.41
CA GLU A 35 20.87 -7.32 1.78
C GLU A 35 21.63 -8.51 1.14
N ALA A 36 22.18 -8.31 -0.07
CA ALA A 36 23.00 -9.34 -0.72
C ALA A 36 24.37 -9.53 -0.05
N GLU A 37 24.92 -8.49 0.57
CA GLU A 37 26.21 -8.53 1.27
C GLU A 37 26.08 -8.99 2.73
N THR A 38 25.02 -8.55 3.43
CA THR A 38 24.89 -8.73 4.89
C THR A 38 23.84 -9.74 5.31
N GLU A 39 22.98 -10.18 4.39
CA GLU A 39 21.78 -11.01 4.64
C GLU A 39 20.75 -10.33 5.59
N GLU A 40 20.96 -9.07 5.96
CA GLU A 40 20.09 -8.33 6.88
C GLU A 40 18.95 -7.63 6.14
N ALA A 41 17.72 -8.15 6.28
CA ALA A 41 16.54 -7.57 5.68
C ALA A 41 16.04 -6.33 6.43
N ARG A 42 15.85 -5.22 5.71
CA ARG A 42 15.12 -4.05 6.23
C ARG A 42 13.61 -4.33 6.17
N ILE A 43 12.96 -4.36 7.32
CA ILE A 43 11.51 -4.56 7.42
C ILE A 43 10.80 -3.20 7.52
N ARG A 44 9.73 -3.04 6.75
CA ARG A 44 8.82 -1.90 6.81
C ARG A 44 7.47 -2.34 7.36
N PHE A 45 6.99 -1.64 8.36
CA PHE A 45 5.65 -1.82 8.91
C PHE A 45 4.70 -0.78 8.30
N GLY A 46 3.50 -1.21 7.90
CA GLY A 46 2.48 -0.30 7.38
C GLY A 46 1.96 0.67 8.44
N THR A 47 1.92 0.21 9.71
CA THR A 47 1.50 1.02 10.85
C THR A 47 2.62 1.09 11.87
N PRO A 48 3.10 2.28 12.26
CA PRO A 48 4.19 2.43 13.22
C PRO A 48 3.78 1.95 14.63
N GLU A 49 4.75 1.67 15.49
CA GLU A 49 4.49 1.29 16.90
C GLU A 49 3.97 2.47 17.74
N LYS A 50 4.37 3.67 17.38
CA LYS A 50 3.89 4.91 18.02
C LYS A 50 3.35 5.84 16.94
N LEU A 51 2.19 6.43 17.23
CA LEU A 51 1.57 7.38 16.32
C LEU A 51 2.37 8.69 16.32
N PRO A 52 2.82 9.18 15.14
CA PRO A 52 3.47 10.49 15.04
C PRO A 52 2.54 11.63 15.48
N GLY A 53 3.09 12.68 16.10
CA GLY A 53 2.28 13.83 16.56
C GLY A 53 1.57 14.57 15.42
N ASN A 54 2.11 14.52 14.20
CA ASN A 54 1.56 15.10 12.98
C ASN A 54 0.77 14.10 12.12
N ALA A 55 0.35 12.96 12.70
CA ALA A 55 -0.39 11.93 11.97
C ALA A 55 -1.70 12.48 11.38
N ASN A 56 -1.95 12.18 10.11
CA ASN A 56 -3.20 12.49 9.43
C ASN A 56 -4.34 11.53 9.86
N ALA A 57 -5.57 11.79 9.38
CA ALA A 57 -6.74 11.01 9.75
C ALA A 57 -6.60 9.51 9.40
N VAL A 58 -6.07 9.19 8.22
CA VAL A 58 -5.87 7.80 7.76
C VAL A 58 -4.86 7.06 8.64
N GLN A 59 -3.76 7.73 9.01
CA GLN A 59 -2.75 7.15 9.89
C GLN A 59 -3.30 6.89 11.30
N LYS A 60 -4.16 7.78 11.81
CA LYS A 60 -4.85 7.60 13.10
C LYS A 60 -5.80 6.42 13.07
N GLU A 61 -6.62 6.29 12.02
CA GLU A 61 -7.55 5.20 11.81
C GLU A 61 -6.82 3.85 11.72
N PHE A 62 -5.75 3.77 10.92
CA PHE A 62 -4.93 2.56 10.79
C PHE A 62 -4.25 2.20 12.10
N PHE A 63 -3.74 3.19 12.83
CA PHE A 63 -3.14 2.96 14.14
C PHE A 63 -4.16 2.41 15.14
N ASP A 64 -5.34 3.03 15.22
CA ASP A 64 -6.42 2.57 16.09
C ASP A 64 -6.88 1.15 15.76
N TYR A 65 -6.88 0.77 14.48
CA TYR A 65 -7.24 -0.59 14.10
C TYR A 65 -6.10 -1.59 14.35
N TYR A 66 -4.92 -1.37 13.79
CA TYR A 66 -3.85 -2.37 13.76
C TYR A 66 -3.00 -2.43 15.03
N ARG A 67 -3.04 -1.42 15.89
CA ARG A 67 -2.30 -1.39 17.16
C ARG A 67 -3.19 -1.50 18.40
N ASN A 68 -4.49 -1.56 18.23
CA ASN A 68 -5.43 -1.71 19.32
C ASN A 68 -5.75 -3.21 19.55
N PRO A 69 -5.43 -3.75 20.75
CA PRO A 69 -5.71 -5.17 21.08
C PRO A 69 -7.19 -5.58 21.02
N LEU A 70 -8.10 -4.61 21.12
CA LEU A 70 -9.54 -4.84 21.03
C LEU A 70 -10.10 -4.81 19.60
N ARG A 71 -9.23 -4.60 18.59
CA ARG A 71 -9.60 -4.49 17.17
C ARG A 71 -8.77 -5.45 16.32
N GLY A 72 -8.06 -4.94 15.32
CA GLY A 72 -7.31 -5.73 14.36
C GLY A 72 -5.86 -6.03 14.75
N TYR A 73 -5.43 -5.72 15.97
CA TYR A 73 -4.08 -6.05 16.43
C TYR A 73 -3.86 -7.57 16.46
N HIS A 74 -2.73 -7.99 15.91
CA HIS A 74 -2.29 -9.36 16.01
C HIS A 74 -0.82 -9.39 16.48
N PRO A 75 -0.47 -10.19 17.53
CA PRO A 75 0.89 -10.21 18.08
C PRO A 75 1.95 -10.72 17.09
N ARG A 76 1.54 -11.44 16.05
CA ARG A 76 2.42 -11.87 14.94
C ARG A 76 2.38 -10.92 13.75
N TYR A 77 1.92 -9.67 13.93
CA TYR A 77 1.97 -8.68 12.87
C TYR A 77 3.42 -8.48 12.43
N GLN A 78 3.71 -8.91 11.20
CA GLN A 78 5.03 -8.76 10.60
C GLN A 78 4.95 -7.73 9.49
N GLY A 79 5.99 -6.90 9.40
CA GLY A 79 6.15 -6.01 8.26
C GLY A 79 6.52 -6.78 6.99
N ILE A 80 6.65 -6.04 5.90
CA ILE A 80 7.15 -6.55 4.62
C ILE A 80 8.59 -6.10 4.42
N ARG A 81 9.37 -6.84 3.65
CA ARG A 81 10.71 -6.40 3.25
C ARG A 81 10.60 -5.07 2.49
N PHE A 82 11.45 -4.13 2.82
CA PHE A 82 11.48 -2.82 2.16
C PHE A 82 11.71 -2.97 0.65
N THR A 83 12.55 -3.91 0.26
CA THR A 83 12.86 -4.22 -1.14
C THR A 83 11.66 -4.72 -1.96
N SER A 84 10.57 -5.16 -1.31
CA SER A 84 9.31 -5.52 -1.97
C SER A 84 8.58 -4.31 -2.58
N GLN A 85 8.97 -3.07 -2.23
CA GLN A 85 8.35 -1.86 -2.79
C GLN A 85 8.44 -1.82 -4.33
N ALA A 86 9.58 -2.21 -4.91
CA ALA A 86 9.73 -2.25 -6.36
C ALA A 86 8.79 -3.26 -7.03
N ALA A 87 8.58 -4.43 -6.41
CA ALA A 87 7.62 -5.42 -6.93
C ALA A 87 6.18 -4.91 -6.81
N LEU A 88 5.83 -4.28 -5.68
CA LEU A 88 4.50 -3.69 -5.48
C LEU A 88 4.21 -2.56 -6.48
N MET A 89 5.19 -1.72 -6.80
CA MET A 89 5.04 -0.67 -7.81
C MET A 89 4.75 -1.20 -9.22
N ASN A 90 5.08 -2.46 -9.49
CA ASN A 90 4.82 -3.15 -10.76
C ASN A 90 3.64 -4.13 -10.68
N PHE A 91 2.89 -4.11 -9.61
CA PHE A 91 1.70 -4.92 -9.44
C PHE A 91 0.47 -4.13 -9.88
N TYR A 92 -0.16 -4.57 -10.98
CA TYR A 92 -1.34 -3.93 -11.59
C TYR A 92 -2.55 -4.85 -11.51
N PRO A 93 -3.23 -4.93 -10.35
CA PRO A 93 -4.30 -5.91 -10.12
C PRO A 93 -5.52 -5.69 -11.02
N PHE A 94 -5.68 -4.49 -11.58
CA PHE A 94 -6.82 -4.15 -12.44
C PHE A 94 -6.46 -4.02 -13.92
N ALA A 95 -5.22 -4.30 -14.33
CA ALA A 95 -4.81 -4.16 -15.72
C ALA A 95 -5.70 -4.91 -16.73
N MET A 96 -6.26 -6.05 -16.30
CA MET A 96 -7.10 -6.92 -17.12
C MET A 96 -8.56 -6.93 -16.65
N ILE A 97 -9.01 -5.91 -15.95
CA ILE A 97 -10.36 -5.88 -15.34
C ILE A 97 -11.48 -6.00 -16.41
N LYS A 98 -11.25 -5.49 -17.60
CA LYS A 98 -12.17 -5.59 -18.75
C LYS A 98 -12.46 -7.04 -19.19
N GLU A 99 -11.55 -7.98 -18.90
CA GLU A 99 -11.74 -9.39 -19.23
C GLU A 99 -12.80 -10.08 -18.35
N ILE A 100 -13.26 -9.42 -17.30
CA ILE A 100 -14.37 -9.92 -16.47
C ILE A 100 -15.68 -9.91 -17.29
N SER A 101 -15.85 -8.92 -18.18
CA SER A 101 -17.03 -8.84 -19.06
C SER A 101 -17.21 -10.13 -19.90
N PRO A 102 -18.42 -10.64 -20.12
CA PRO A 102 -19.73 -10.09 -19.73
C PRO A 102 -20.23 -10.53 -18.34
N ARG A 103 -19.37 -11.04 -17.48
CA ARG A 103 -19.78 -11.49 -16.13
C ARG A 103 -20.10 -10.29 -15.23
N PRO A 104 -21.18 -10.34 -14.44
CA PRO A 104 -21.51 -9.25 -13.54
C PRO A 104 -20.47 -9.12 -12.42
N VAL A 105 -20.11 -7.89 -12.07
CA VAL A 105 -19.20 -7.56 -10.98
C VAL A 105 -19.89 -6.60 -10.01
N LEU A 106 -19.77 -6.88 -8.72
CA LEU A 106 -20.25 -5.99 -7.65
C LEU A 106 -19.05 -5.39 -6.92
N PHE A 107 -18.97 -4.06 -6.88
CA PHE A 107 -18.00 -3.32 -6.08
C PHE A 107 -18.65 -2.82 -4.81
N ILE A 108 -18.03 -3.09 -3.66
CA ILE A 108 -18.47 -2.61 -2.35
C ILE A 108 -17.34 -1.80 -1.73
N ALA A 109 -17.63 -0.57 -1.36
CA ALA A 109 -16.69 0.33 -0.67
C ALA A 109 -17.44 1.15 0.39
N GLY A 110 -16.75 1.51 1.48
CA GLY A 110 -17.29 2.44 2.46
C GLY A 110 -17.44 3.84 1.84
N GLU A 111 -18.53 4.53 2.18
CA GLU A 111 -18.83 5.87 1.66
C GLU A 111 -17.70 6.87 1.91
N HIS A 112 -17.07 6.80 3.09
CA HIS A 112 -15.99 7.68 3.51
C HIS A 112 -14.61 7.03 3.50
N ALA A 113 -14.48 5.85 2.86
CA ALA A 113 -13.18 5.17 2.78
C ALA A 113 -12.19 6.00 1.95
N HIS A 114 -11.00 6.25 2.51
CA HIS A 114 -9.91 6.97 1.81
C HIS A 114 -9.46 6.27 0.51
N SER A 115 -9.77 4.97 0.38
CA SER A 115 -9.46 4.12 -0.78
C SER A 115 -10.64 3.91 -1.73
N ARG A 116 -11.76 4.63 -1.54
CA ARG A 116 -12.98 4.47 -2.34
C ARG A 116 -12.74 4.70 -3.83
N TYR A 117 -11.89 5.67 -4.17
CA TYR A 117 -11.57 6.01 -5.56
C TYR A 117 -10.99 4.83 -6.37
N PHE A 118 -10.28 3.89 -5.75
CA PHE A 118 -9.84 2.68 -6.45
C PHE A 118 -11.02 1.82 -6.93
N SER A 119 -12.09 1.75 -6.14
CA SER A 119 -13.29 0.99 -6.52
C SER A 119 -14.11 1.71 -7.58
N GLU A 120 -14.15 3.04 -7.53
CA GLU A 120 -14.84 3.87 -8.52
C GLU A 120 -14.15 3.78 -9.89
N ASP A 121 -12.82 3.92 -9.93
CA ASP A 121 -12.03 3.79 -11.16
C ASP A 121 -12.16 2.37 -11.74
N ALA A 122 -12.02 1.33 -10.89
CA ALA A 122 -12.17 -0.05 -11.32
C ALA A 122 -13.57 -0.36 -11.86
N TYR A 123 -14.61 0.25 -11.31
CA TYR A 123 -16.00 0.11 -11.81
C TYR A 123 -16.16 0.75 -13.19
N GLN A 124 -15.51 1.89 -13.45
CA GLN A 124 -15.57 2.54 -14.76
C GLN A 124 -14.81 1.79 -15.83
N GLU A 125 -13.80 1.03 -15.45
CA GLU A 125 -12.97 0.26 -16.38
C GLU A 125 -13.48 -1.16 -16.66
N ALA A 126 -14.34 -1.69 -15.81
CA ALA A 126 -14.89 -3.04 -15.92
C ALA A 126 -16.03 -3.08 -16.97
#